data_7593d0dc02fb5448c81891fa23048b59
#
_entry.id   7593d0dc02fb5448c81891fa23048b59
#
_cell.length_a   1.000
_cell.length_b   1.000
_cell.length_c   1.000
_cell.angle_alpha   90.00
_cell.angle_beta   90.00
_cell.angle_gamma   90.00
#
_symmetry.space_group_name_H-M   'P 1'
#
loop_
_entity.id
_entity.type
_entity.pdbx_description
1 polymer ?
#
loop_
_entity_poly.entity_id
_entity_poly.type
_entity_poly.pdbx_seq_one_letter_code
_entity_poly.pdbx_strand_id
1 'polypeptide(L)'
;MKRSLSILVLFFIGFGAFAQDYVFNRAPLAPTQFAELPIGAIKAEGWLHDQLVRQKDGMTGHLDELYSEVVGADNAWIGGEGDTWERGPYWLDGLVPLAYLLGDEELIAKSKVWTESM
;
A
#
# COMPACT_ATOMS: atom_id res chain seq x y z
N MET A 1 3.33 -64.18 1.41
CA MET A 1 2.46 -63.12 1.97
C MET A 1 3.20 -61.78 1.89
N LYS A 2 2.91 -60.96 0.87
CA LYS A 2 3.53 -59.66 0.70
C LYS A 2 2.57 -58.59 1.28
N ARG A 3 2.99 -57.91 2.37
CA ARG A 3 2.23 -56.81 2.94
C ARG A 3 2.57 -55.53 2.22
N SER A 4 1.60 -55.05 1.42
CA SER A 4 1.67 -53.71 0.81
C SER A 4 1.44 -52.67 1.89
N LEU A 5 2.45 -51.82 2.13
CA LEU A 5 2.36 -50.66 2.99
C LEU A 5 1.89 -49.46 2.15
N SER A 6 0.61 -49.13 2.26
CA SER A 6 0.07 -47.93 1.60
C SER A 6 0.44 -46.70 2.39
N ILE A 7 1.34 -45.87 1.86
CA ILE A 7 1.68 -44.55 2.43
C ILE A 7 0.63 -43.55 1.98
N LEU A 8 -0.22 -43.17 2.93
CA LEU A 8 -1.18 -42.07 2.75
C LEU A 8 -0.46 -40.73 2.93
N VAL A 9 -0.12 -40.07 1.83
CA VAL A 9 0.44 -38.72 1.85
C VAL A 9 -0.71 -37.72 2.03
N LEU A 10 -0.87 -37.22 3.24
CA LEU A 10 -1.78 -36.08 3.50
C LEU A 10 -1.15 -34.79 3.01
N PHE A 11 -1.63 -34.30 1.89
CA PHE A 11 -1.33 -32.95 1.42
C PHE A 11 -2.06 -31.93 2.32
N PHE A 12 -1.36 -31.38 3.28
CA PHE A 12 -1.82 -30.18 3.99
C PHE A 12 -1.69 -29.00 3.06
N ILE A 13 -2.78 -28.65 2.36
CA ILE A 13 -2.91 -27.35 1.72
C ILE A 13 -3.09 -26.34 2.86
N GLY A 14 -1.98 -25.73 3.27
CA GLY A 14 -2.01 -24.61 4.19
C GLY A 14 -2.72 -23.44 3.49
N PHE A 15 -4.01 -23.23 3.78
CA PHE A 15 -4.63 -21.94 3.57
C PHE A 15 -3.91 -20.97 4.50
N GLY A 16 -2.97 -20.22 3.95
CA GLY A 16 -2.44 -19.03 4.60
C GLY A 16 -3.62 -18.07 4.81
N ALA A 17 -4.17 -18.07 6.01
CA ALA A 17 -5.03 -16.99 6.45
C ALA A 17 -4.12 -15.76 6.46
N PHE A 18 -4.27 -14.89 5.46
CA PHE A 18 -3.74 -13.54 5.53
C PHE A 18 -4.47 -12.87 6.70
N ALA A 19 -3.83 -12.87 7.88
CA ALA A 19 -4.31 -12.07 8.99
C ALA A 19 -4.22 -10.61 8.52
N GLN A 20 -5.36 -9.99 8.25
CA GLN A 20 -5.43 -8.58 8.01
C GLN A 20 -5.09 -7.91 9.34
N ASP A 21 -3.97 -7.16 9.36
CA ASP A 21 -3.53 -6.46 10.56
C ASP A 21 -4.44 -5.24 10.80
N TYR A 22 -5.45 -5.44 11.64
CA TYR A 22 -6.27 -4.34 12.13
C TYR A 22 -5.50 -3.57 13.21
N VAL A 23 -5.39 -2.26 13.04
CA VAL A 23 -4.77 -1.38 14.02
C VAL A 23 -5.83 -0.83 14.97
N PHE A 24 -5.70 -1.18 16.24
CA PHE A 24 -6.57 -0.68 17.31
C PHE A 24 -5.84 0.34 18.17
N ASN A 25 -6.60 1.18 18.88
CA ASN A 25 -6.04 2.07 19.88
C ASN A 25 -5.24 1.29 20.93
N ARG A 26 -4.09 1.85 21.32
CA ARG A 26 -3.24 1.32 22.40
C ARG A 26 -3.44 2.13 23.68
N ALA A 27 -3.27 1.48 24.84
CA ALA A 27 -3.28 2.20 26.12
C ALA A 27 -2.32 3.40 26.08
N PRO A 28 -2.70 4.59 26.63
CA PRO A 28 -3.85 4.84 27.51
C PRO A 28 -5.17 5.20 26.79
N LEU A 29 -5.23 5.13 25.46
CA LEU A 29 -6.43 5.44 24.69
C LEU A 29 -7.50 4.36 24.90
N ALA A 30 -8.76 4.78 24.96
CA ALA A 30 -9.88 3.84 25.05
C ALA A 30 -9.96 2.98 23.77
N PRO A 31 -10.29 1.68 23.89
CA PRO A 31 -10.52 0.85 22.73
C PRO A 31 -11.65 1.40 21.86
N THR A 32 -11.45 1.38 20.54
CA THR A 32 -12.52 1.71 19.57
C THR A 32 -13.46 0.53 19.41
N GLN A 33 -14.75 0.81 19.18
CA GLN A 33 -15.75 -0.23 18.87
C GLN A 33 -15.57 -0.78 17.45
N PHE A 34 -14.97 0.01 16.56
CA PHE A 34 -14.73 -0.32 15.16
C PHE A 34 -13.26 -0.07 14.83
N ALA A 35 -12.69 -0.94 14.02
CA ALA A 35 -11.38 -0.74 13.41
C ALA A 35 -11.56 -0.27 11.97
N GLU A 36 -10.66 0.59 11.51
CA GLU A 36 -10.59 0.94 10.09
C GLU A 36 -10.14 -0.28 9.28
N LEU A 37 -10.71 -0.43 8.09
CA LEU A 37 -10.26 -1.47 7.18
C LEU A 37 -8.86 -1.13 6.67
N PRO A 38 -7.96 -2.11 6.57
CA PRO A 38 -6.66 -1.91 5.93
C PRO A 38 -6.81 -1.37 4.51
N ILE A 39 -5.93 -0.47 4.10
CA ILE A 39 -5.90 0.06 2.75
C ILE A 39 -5.82 -1.11 1.75
N GLY A 40 -6.70 -1.11 0.76
CA GLY A 40 -6.79 -2.18 -0.23
C GLY A 40 -7.66 -3.37 0.16
N ALA A 41 -8.27 -3.39 1.36
CA ALA A 41 -9.26 -4.40 1.75
C ALA A 41 -10.53 -4.33 0.88
N ILE A 42 -10.89 -3.15 0.41
CA ILE A 42 -11.99 -2.93 -0.54
C ILE A 42 -11.37 -2.58 -1.89
N LYS A 43 -11.80 -3.26 -2.94
CA LYS A 43 -11.34 -3.01 -4.31
C LYS A 43 -12.40 -2.26 -5.10
N ALA A 44 -11.97 -1.28 -5.87
CA ALA A 44 -12.83 -0.59 -6.82
C ALA A 44 -13.07 -1.46 -8.05
N GLU A 45 -14.28 -1.42 -8.59
CA GLU A 45 -14.67 -2.10 -9.83
C GLU A 45 -15.35 -1.12 -10.79
N GLY A 46 -15.42 -1.52 -12.07
CA GLY A 46 -16.06 -0.75 -13.13
C GLY A 46 -15.48 0.64 -13.26
N TRP A 47 -16.31 1.67 -13.40
CA TRP A 47 -15.88 3.03 -13.65
C TRP A 47 -15.00 3.64 -12.52
N LEU A 48 -15.16 3.17 -11.29
CA LEU A 48 -14.29 3.59 -10.17
C LEU A 48 -12.86 3.06 -10.35
N HIS A 49 -12.72 1.79 -10.75
CA HIS A 49 -11.41 1.22 -11.10
C HIS A 49 -10.77 2.00 -12.26
N ASP A 50 -11.53 2.29 -13.32
CA ASP A 50 -11.04 3.07 -14.46
C ASP A 50 -10.58 4.47 -14.03
N GLN A 51 -11.25 5.08 -13.05
CA GLN A 51 -10.85 6.37 -12.50
C GLN A 51 -9.51 6.28 -11.74
N LEU A 52 -9.29 5.21 -10.96
CA LEU A 52 -8.01 4.98 -10.30
C LEU A 52 -6.89 4.75 -11.31
N VAL A 53 -7.14 3.98 -12.38
CA VAL A 53 -6.15 3.78 -13.45
C VAL A 53 -5.79 5.11 -14.11
N ARG A 54 -6.75 5.98 -14.40
CA ARG A 54 -6.45 7.32 -14.94
C ARG A 54 -5.63 8.19 -14.00
N GLN A 55 -5.81 8.07 -12.68
CA GLN A 55 -4.97 8.77 -11.71
C GLN A 55 -3.55 8.20 -11.67
N LYS A 56 -3.42 6.88 -11.79
CA LYS A 56 -2.12 6.21 -11.91
C LYS A 56 -1.37 6.69 -13.16
N ASP A 57 -2.03 6.65 -14.32
CA ASP A 57 -1.45 7.05 -15.60
C ASP A 57 -1.29 8.57 -15.75
N GLY A 58 -1.89 9.33 -14.82
CA GLY A 58 -1.86 10.79 -14.77
C GLY A 58 -0.92 11.33 -13.70
N MET A 59 -1.25 12.53 -13.21
CA MET A 59 -0.38 13.28 -12.31
C MET A 59 -0.09 12.57 -10.98
N THR A 60 -1.04 11.85 -10.40
CA THR A 60 -0.81 11.20 -9.11
C THR A 60 0.30 10.15 -9.21
N GLY A 61 0.31 9.35 -10.29
CA GLY A 61 1.34 8.34 -10.50
C GLY A 61 2.69 8.88 -10.97
N HIS A 62 2.72 10.06 -11.60
CA HIS A 62 3.91 10.60 -12.29
C HIS A 62 4.30 12.01 -11.84
N LEU A 63 3.79 12.51 -10.71
CA LEU A 63 4.11 13.87 -10.27
C LEU A 63 5.60 14.06 -9.97
N ASP A 64 6.27 13.03 -9.47
CA ASP A 64 7.71 13.01 -9.24
C ASP A 64 8.55 13.21 -10.51
N GLU A 65 8.03 12.79 -11.66
CA GLU A 65 8.66 13.01 -12.96
C GLU A 65 8.27 14.39 -13.56
N LEU A 66 7.00 14.76 -13.42
CA LEU A 66 6.43 15.97 -14.01
C LEU A 66 6.77 17.23 -13.20
N TYR A 67 6.94 17.10 -11.89
CA TYR A 67 7.22 18.20 -10.98
C TYR A 67 8.27 17.80 -9.94
N SER A 68 9.42 17.36 -10.42
CA SER A 68 10.53 16.87 -9.61
C SER A 68 11.09 17.90 -8.60
N GLU A 69 10.92 19.19 -8.86
CA GLU A 69 11.29 20.26 -7.92
C GLU A 69 10.51 20.19 -6.60
N VAL A 70 9.29 19.64 -6.62
CA VAL A 70 8.41 19.54 -5.46
C VAL A 70 8.40 18.16 -4.85
N VAL A 71 8.32 17.11 -5.67
CA VAL A 71 8.16 15.73 -5.19
C VAL A 71 9.22 14.76 -5.74
N GLY A 72 10.26 15.28 -6.39
CA GLY A 72 11.38 14.48 -6.86
C GLY A 72 12.36 14.09 -5.75
N ALA A 73 13.42 13.42 -6.15
CA ALA A 73 14.43 12.84 -5.24
C ALA A 73 15.15 13.85 -4.33
N ASP A 74 15.14 15.15 -4.68
CA ASP A 74 15.76 16.22 -3.87
C ASP A 74 14.79 16.84 -2.84
N ASN A 75 13.57 16.32 -2.70
CA ASN A 75 12.65 16.83 -1.69
C ASN A 75 13.18 16.61 -0.27
N ALA A 76 13.05 17.61 0.61
CA ALA A 76 13.61 17.57 1.95
C ALA A 76 12.95 16.52 2.86
N TRP A 77 11.69 16.13 2.61
CA TRP A 77 11.02 15.09 3.36
C TRP A 77 11.62 13.69 3.18
N ILE A 78 12.38 13.50 2.08
CA ILE A 78 13.10 12.26 1.81
C ILE A 78 14.63 12.44 1.89
N GLY A 79 15.09 13.51 2.56
CA GLY A 79 16.49 13.73 2.86
C GLY A 79 17.26 14.60 1.86
N GLY A 80 16.57 15.20 0.89
CA GLY A 80 17.17 16.19 -0.03
C GLY A 80 17.24 17.61 0.56
N GLU A 81 17.64 18.57 -0.24
CA GLU A 81 17.75 19.99 0.11
C GLU A 81 16.68 20.86 -0.58
N GLY A 82 15.79 20.26 -1.36
CA GLY A 82 14.75 20.92 -2.14
C GLY A 82 13.52 21.34 -1.34
N ASP A 83 12.34 21.10 -1.87
CA ASP A 83 11.08 21.54 -1.26
C ASP A 83 10.87 21.01 0.15
N THR A 84 10.59 21.91 1.10
CA THR A 84 10.35 21.62 2.53
C THR A 84 8.88 21.73 2.92
N TRP A 85 8.00 22.10 1.98
CA TRP A 85 6.61 22.40 2.25
C TRP A 85 5.77 21.11 2.27
N GLU A 86 4.53 21.25 2.68
CA GLU A 86 3.57 20.16 2.77
C GLU A 86 3.12 19.55 1.44
N ARG A 87 3.57 20.09 0.30
CA ARG A 87 3.19 19.63 -1.05
C ARG A 87 3.55 18.17 -1.31
N GLY A 88 4.73 17.74 -0.86
CA GLY A 88 5.16 16.35 -0.92
C GLY A 88 4.24 15.42 -0.13
N PRO A 89 4.01 15.68 1.18
CA PRO A 89 3.03 14.95 1.99
C PRO A 89 1.61 14.93 1.41
N TYR A 90 1.10 16.02 0.83
CA TYR A 90 -0.20 16.02 0.16
C TYR A 90 -0.26 15.10 -1.06
N TRP A 91 0.80 15.08 -1.86
CA TRP A 91 0.89 14.11 -2.94
C TRP A 91 0.91 12.67 -2.42
N LEU A 92 1.67 12.41 -1.38
CA LEU A 92 1.77 11.09 -0.77
C LEU A 92 0.43 10.61 -0.20
N ASP A 93 -0.37 11.50 0.38
CA ASP A 93 -1.74 11.22 0.85
C ASP A 93 -2.64 10.68 -0.28
N GLY A 94 -2.44 11.13 -1.50
CA GLY A 94 -3.10 10.58 -2.69
C GLY A 94 -2.44 9.32 -3.26
N LEU A 95 -1.10 9.26 -3.27
CA LEU A 95 -0.35 8.17 -3.86
C LEU A 95 -0.50 6.84 -3.09
N VAL A 96 -0.41 6.89 -1.75
CA VAL A 96 -0.49 5.69 -0.92
C VAL A 96 -1.80 4.93 -1.12
N PRO A 97 -3.00 5.55 -0.94
CA PRO A 97 -4.24 4.82 -1.16
C PRO A 97 -4.39 4.35 -2.62
N LEU A 98 -3.96 5.14 -3.60
CA LEU A 98 -4.00 4.74 -5.01
C LEU A 98 -3.19 3.47 -5.26
N ALA A 99 -1.96 3.41 -4.75
CA ALA A 99 -1.05 2.29 -4.90
C ALA A 99 -1.64 0.98 -4.34
N TYR A 100 -2.16 1.04 -3.13
CA TYR A 100 -2.70 -0.15 -2.45
C TYR A 100 -4.10 -0.55 -2.92
N LEU A 101 -4.95 0.40 -3.32
CA LEU A 101 -6.26 0.10 -3.91
C LEU A 101 -6.12 -0.61 -5.26
N LEU A 102 -5.17 -0.19 -6.10
CA LEU A 102 -4.85 -0.87 -7.34
C LEU A 102 -4.02 -2.16 -7.12
N GLY A 103 -3.28 -2.25 -6.02
CA GLY A 103 -2.28 -3.30 -5.80
C GLY A 103 -1.11 -3.18 -6.78
N ASP A 104 -0.75 -1.95 -7.15
CA ASP A 104 0.27 -1.65 -8.13
C ASP A 104 1.66 -1.63 -7.48
N GLU A 105 2.48 -2.60 -7.82
CA GLU A 105 3.81 -2.81 -7.23
C GLU A 105 4.76 -1.61 -7.42
N GLU A 106 4.67 -0.93 -8.56
CA GLU A 106 5.51 0.22 -8.88
C GLU A 106 5.12 1.43 -8.01
N LEU A 107 3.83 1.75 -7.92
CA LEU A 107 3.34 2.82 -7.05
C LEU A 107 3.57 2.50 -5.58
N ILE A 108 3.45 1.23 -5.17
CA ILE A 108 3.76 0.78 -3.81
C ILE A 108 5.25 1.03 -3.52
N ALA A 109 6.15 0.65 -4.41
CA ALA A 109 7.57 0.90 -4.26
C ALA A 109 7.88 2.40 -4.18
N LYS A 110 7.26 3.21 -5.05
CA LYS A 110 7.38 4.68 -5.05
C LYS A 110 6.91 5.28 -3.71
N SER A 111 5.76 4.84 -3.20
CA SER A 111 5.22 5.32 -1.92
C SER A 111 6.11 4.95 -0.72
N LYS A 112 6.76 3.78 -0.74
CA LYS A 112 7.66 3.33 0.32
C LYS A 112 8.89 4.21 0.48
N VAL A 113 9.45 4.73 -0.60
CA VAL A 113 10.58 5.68 -0.53
C VAL A 113 10.23 6.85 0.41
N TRP A 114 9.01 7.34 0.34
CA TRP A 114 8.55 8.44 1.17
C TRP A 114 8.19 8.01 2.59
N THR A 115 7.42 6.95 2.74
CA THR A 115 6.96 6.50 4.06
C THR A 115 8.06 5.92 4.94
N GLU A 116 9.14 5.42 4.36
CA GLU A 116 10.30 4.91 5.09
C GLU A 116 11.32 6.01 5.44
N SER A 117 11.23 7.17 4.78
CA SER A 117 12.12 8.32 5.04
C SER A 117 11.59 9.24 6.13
N MET A 118 10.30 9.22 6.42
CA MET A 118 9.64 10.02 7.47
C MET A 118 9.70 9.33 8.83
#